data_2d61df95301a97add3e834e8bfbeb07c
#
_entry.id   2d61df95301a97add3e834e8bfbeb07c
#
_cell.length_a   1.000
_cell.length_b   1.000
_cell.length_c   1.000
_cell.angle_alpha   90.00
_cell.angle_beta   90.00
_cell.angle_gamma   90.00
#
_symmetry.space_group_name_H-M   'P 1'
#
loop_
_entity.id
_entity.type
_entity.pdbx_description
1 polymer ?
#
loop_
_entity_poly.entity_id
_entity_poly.type
_entity_poly.pdbx_seq_one_letter_code
_entity_poly.pdbx_strand_id
1 'polypeptide(L)'
;MNSSSVAPHPHQPHITDLSALVGYPLQLNVNPPLHGRPLFWESWRGGERLARSRFLEKPGLSLANLFPRELIESIPSEVLTMAQSLPMFEFELMQAMLLTKEAAELAHSNRLLFVLLVAHAQKHRLDENEFLRLVQSKRTHILQVMGVEASNSLVKILARTEANFEYYSDVVAFTKVLRSPEKMQHLRHVKQLCVQHYDLLGLEPALVWPGLFEMVNAQSTFITARQIVRLLRDSIQVGATRGQLRRLNTLAGLRALHDELVVRFNQFDRTQKVATYQRLHGNYPNPPLEGTEQIQPLASWNDLLEEGQKMHHCVGSYHRQVASRRLFIYRVMGNERLTLSIINTPQGWRLDELRGYCNALPSYESSELVEEWLRERQW
;
A
#
# COMPACT_ATOMS: atom_id res chain seq x y z
N MET A 1 -28.38 36.41 -34.68
CA MET A 1 -28.23 36.68 -33.27
C MET A 1 -26.88 36.15 -32.81
N ASN A 2 -25.92 37.07 -32.70
CA ASN A 2 -24.53 36.71 -32.36
C ASN A 2 -24.45 36.46 -30.85
N SER A 3 -24.29 35.23 -30.43
CA SER A 3 -23.83 34.92 -29.09
C SER A 3 -22.31 35.12 -29.02
N SER A 4 -21.88 36.31 -28.62
CA SER A 4 -20.50 36.57 -28.27
C SER A 4 -20.16 35.73 -27.02
N SER A 5 -19.46 34.63 -27.20
CA SER A 5 -18.79 33.93 -26.11
C SER A 5 -17.68 34.87 -25.59
N VAL A 6 -17.99 35.60 -24.53
CA VAL A 6 -16.97 36.31 -23.73
C VAL A 6 -16.03 35.25 -23.18
N ALA A 7 -14.76 35.28 -23.60
CA ALA A 7 -13.73 34.42 -23.01
C ALA A 7 -13.71 34.66 -21.48
N PRO A 8 -13.73 33.62 -20.66
CA PRO A 8 -13.74 33.80 -19.20
C PRO A 8 -12.47 34.56 -18.78
N HIS A 9 -12.66 35.59 -17.96
CA HIS A 9 -11.55 36.34 -17.37
C HIS A 9 -10.69 35.36 -16.52
N PRO A 10 -9.35 35.36 -16.64
CA PRO A 10 -8.47 34.42 -15.98
C PRO A 10 -8.52 34.44 -14.43
N HIS A 11 -9.37 35.29 -13.86
CA HIS A 11 -9.52 35.52 -12.43
C HIS A 11 -10.91 35.16 -11.88
N GLN A 12 -11.81 34.62 -12.72
CA GLN A 12 -13.14 34.22 -12.24
C GLN A 12 -13.11 32.78 -11.70
N PRO A 13 -13.89 32.48 -10.64
CA PRO A 13 -14.02 31.10 -10.17
C PRO A 13 -14.66 30.23 -11.25
N HIS A 14 -14.12 29.03 -11.45
CA HIS A 14 -14.75 28.01 -12.29
C HIS A 14 -15.86 27.32 -11.48
N ILE A 15 -17.08 27.44 -11.97
CA ILE A 15 -18.27 26.89 -11.34
C ILE A 15 -18.63 25.57 -12.05
N THR A 16 -18.62 24.47 -11.32
CA THR A 16 -19.04 23.16 -11.80
C THR A 16 -20.34 22.77 -11.09
N ASP A 17 -21.39 22.51 -11.86
CA ASP A 17 -22.64 21.98 -11.34
C ASP A 17 -22.54 20.47 -11.20
N LEU A 18 -22.61 19.97 -10.00
CA LEU A 18 -22.54 18.56 -9.64
C LEU A 18 -23.91 17.95 -9.31
N SER A 19 -25.00 18.71 -9.50
CA SER A 19 -26.36 18.32 -9.09
C SER A 19 -26.80 16.99 -9.72
N ALA A 20 -26.48 16.77 -10.99
CA ALA A 20 -26.79 15.52 -11.68
C ALA A 20 -26.02 14.30 -11.13
N LEU A 21 -24.80 14.52 -10.60
CA LEU A 21 -23.95 13.45 -10.06
C LEU A 21 -24.40 13.02 -8.66
N VAL A 22 -24.81 13.99 -7.83
CA VAL A 22 -25.12 13.73 -6.40
C VAL A 22 -26.63 13.62 -6.11
N GLY A 23 -27.49 13.94 -7.08
CA GLY A 23 -28.95 13.86 -6.94
C GLY A 23 -29.60 14.99 -6.12
N TYR A 24 -28.88 16.05 -5.81
CA TYR A 24 -29.38 17.28 -5.17
C TYR A 24 -28.60 18.51 -5.64
N PRO A 25 -29.14 19.73 -5.53
CA PRO A 25 -28.44 20.93 -5.97
C PRO A 25 -27.09 21.11 -5.28
N LEU A 26 -26.01 20.99 -6.04
CA LEU A 26 -24.64 21.16 -5.54
C LEU A 26 -23.77 21.84 -6.62
N GLN A 27 -23.13 22.94 -6.26
CA GLN A 27 -22.15 23.62 -7.09
C GLN A 27 -20.78 23.61 -6.42
N LEU A 28 -19.75 23.34 -7.18
CA LEU A 28 -18.35 23.46 -6.77
C LEU A 28 -17.73 24.66 -7.48
N ASN A 29 -17.31 25.65 -6.70
CA ASN A 29 -16.59 26.82 -7.20
C ASN A 29 -15.11 26.62 -6.92
N VAL A 30 -14.31 26.50 -7.97
CA VAL A 30 -12.85 26.38 -7.87
C VAL A 30 -12.21 27.66 -8.33
N ASN A 31 -11.45 28.30 -7.46
CA ASN A 31 -10.74 29.53 -7.75
C ASN A 31 -9.35 29.19 -8.31
N PRO A 32 -8.98 29.74 -9.48
CA PRO A 32 -7.66 29.51 -10.06
C PRO A 32 -6.56 30.08 -9.14
N PRO A 33 -5.34 29.52 -9.22
CA PRO A 33 -4.22 30.05 -8.47
C PRO A 33 -3.89 31.46 -8.95
N LEU A 34 -3.95 32.42 -8.05
CA LEU A 34 -3.56 33.81 -8.27
C LEU A 34 -2.30 34.11 -7.48
N HIS A 35 -1.45 35.00 -7.98
CA HIS A 35 -0.20 35.48 -7.40
C HIS A 35 -0.14 35.34 -5.86
N GLY A 36 0.48 34.27 -5.35
CA GLY A 36 0.60 33.99 -3.92
C GLY A 36 -0.67 33.46 -3.22
N ARG A 37 -1.71 33.08 -3.99
CA ARG A 37 -2.88 32.38 -3.44
C ARG A 37 -2.93 30.96 -4.02
N PRO A 38 -3.08 29.93 -3.17
CA PRO A 38 -3.20 28.55 -3.62
C PRO A 38 -4.53 28.32 -4.36
N LEU A 39 -4.62 27.21 -5.03
CA LEU A 39 -5.87 26.67 -5.55
C LEU A 39 -6.89 26.58 -4.40
N PHE A 40 -8.09 27.14 -4.60
CA PHE A 40 -9.08 27.30 -3.54
C PHE A 40 -10.46 26.84 -4.04
N TRP A 41 -11.23 26.16 -3.23
CA TRP A 41 -12.57 25.70 -3.59
C TRP A 41 -13.63 26.04 -2.53
N GLU A 42 -14.88 26.18 -2.97
CA GLU A 42 -16.08 26.29 -2.13
C GLU A 42 -17.19 25.41 -2.70
N SER A 43 -17.97 24.77 -1.84
CA SER A 43 -19.21 24.09 -2.25
C SER A 43 -20.44 24.90 -1.81
N TRP A 44 -21.43 24.95 -2.71
CA TRP A 44 -22.64 25.74 -2.54
C TRP A 44 -23.88 24.89 -2.81
N ARG A 45 -24.96 25.12 -2.04
CA ARG A 45 -26.25 24.48 -2.20
C ARG A 45 -27.35 25.54 -2.15
N GLY A 46 -28.09 25.73 -3.27
CA GLY A 46 -29.21 26.66 -3.31
C GLY A 46 -28.85 28.11 -2.89
N GLY A 47 -27.62 28.54 -3.18
CA GLY A 47 -27.12 29.87 -2.81
C GLY A 47 -26.49 29.98 -1.40
N GLU A 48 -26.49 28.87 -0.63
CA GLU A 48 -25.83 28.78 0.67
C GLU A 48 -24.49 28.04 0.53
N ARG A 49 -23.46 28.62 1.15
CA ARG A 49 -22.12 28.00 1.18
C ARG A 49 -22.07 26.90 2.23
N LEU A 50 -21.88 25.65 1.78
CA LEU A 50 -21.79 24.47 2.65
C LEU A 50 -20.40 24.28 3.23
N ALA A 51 -19.37 24.44 2.41
CA ALA A 51 -17.97 24.25 2.80
C ALA A 51 -17.07 25.21 2.04
N ARG A 52 -15.89 25.43 2.60
CA ARG A 52 -14.80 26.17 2.00
C ARG A 52 -13.51 25.41 2.21
N SER A 53 -12.65 25.36 1.19
CA SER A 53 -11.33 24.76 1.33
C SER A 53 -10.59 25.37 2.49
N ARG A 54 -10.17 24.53 3.41
CA ARG A 54 -9.02 24.82 4.25
C ARG A 54 -7.77 24.47 3.46
N PHE A 55 -6.67 25.12 3.79
CA PHE A 55 -5.38 24.81 3.19
C PHE A 55 -5.08 23.29 3.29
N LEU A 56 -4.68 22.66 2.18
CA LEU A 56 -4.44 21.22 2.02
C LEU A 56 -5.65 20.30 2.27
N GLU A 57 -6.87 20.83 2.29
CA GLU A 57 -8.09 20.04 2.37
C GLU A 57 -8.66 19.81 0.97
N LYS A 58 -8.91 18.57 0.60
CA LYS A 58 -9.52 18.23 -0.69
C LYS A 58 -11.06 18.28 -0.60
N PRO A 59 -11.76 18.55 -1.72
CA PRO A 59 -13.22 18.70 -1.72
C PRO A 59 -14.01 17.38 -1.55
N GLY A 60 -13.36 16.26 -1.23
CA GLY A 60 -14.02 14.97 -1.00
C GLY A 60 -14.43 14.22 -2.27
N LEU A 61 -14.24 14.81 -3.44
CA LEU A 61 -14.52 14.22 -4.75
C LEU A 61 -13.19 13.99 -5.51
N SER A 62 -13.14 12.96 -6.38
CA SER A 62 -11.99 12.79 -7.27
C SER A 62 -12.00 13.92 -8.31
N LEU A 63 -10.99 14.77 -8.26
CA LEU A 63 -10.96 16.00 -9.05
C LEU A 63 -10.37 15.84 -10.44
N ALA A 64 -9.66 14.77 -10.70
CA ALA A 64 -8.99 14.54 -11.99
C ALA A 64 -9.92 14.71 -13.21
N ASN A 65 -11.23 14.43 -13.04
CA ASN A 65 -12.25 14.54 -14.08
C ASN A 65 -13.21 15.72 -13.88
N LEU A 66 -13.05 16.51 -12.81
CA LEU A 66 -13.99 17.57 -12.45
C LEU A 66 -13.46 18.98 -12.72
N PHE A 67 -12.18 19.12 -13.03
CA PHE A 67 -11.63 20.43 -13.35
C PHE A 67 -12.02 20.83 -14.77
N PRO A 68 -12.60 22.04 -14.95
CA PRO A 68 -12.77 22.61 -16.27
C PRO A 68 -11.43 22.70 -16.99
N ARG A 69 -11.45 22.52 -18.31
CA ARG A 69 -10.25 22.53 -19.15
C ARG A 69 -9.43 23.81 -18.97
N GLU A 70 -10.11 24.94 -18.85
CA GLU A 70 -9.51 26.26 -18.68
C GLU A 70 -8.74 26.39 -17.36
N LEU A 71 -9.21 25.71 -16.29
CA LEU A 71 -8.49 25.66 -15.03
C LEU A 71 -7.23 24.82 -15.16
N ILE A 72 -7.32 23.65 -15.79
CA ILE A 72 -6.17 22.76 -16.02
C ILE A 72 -5.09 23.48 -16.85
N GLU A 73 -5.49 24.17 -17.91
CA GLU A 73 -4.59 24.95 -18.77
C GLU A 73 -3.93 26.14 -18.02
N SER A 74 -4.52 26.61 -16.92
CA SER A 74 -3.95 27.67 -16.08
C SER A 74 -2.89 27.18 -15.10
N ILE A 75 -2.80 25.85 -14.88
CA ILE A 75 -1.85 25.24 -13.94
C ILE A 75 -0.55 24.88 -14.69
N PRO A 76 0.63 25.25 -14.19
CA PRO A 76 1.89 24.86 -14.83
C PRO A 76 1.99 23.33 -15.03
N SER A 77 2.40 22.91 -16.23
CA SER A 77 2.46 21.48 -16.60
C SER A 77 3.31 20.64 -15.65
N GLU A 78 4.36 21.22 -15.08
CA GLU A 78 5.24 20.58 -14.09
C GLU A 78 4.49 20.25 -12.80
N VAL A 79 3.62 21.16 -12.35
CA VAL A 79 2.78 20.97 -11.15
C VAL A 79 1.76 19.87 -11.39
N LEU A 80 1.09 19.87 -12.54
CA LEU A 80 0.14 18.83 -12.93
C LEU A 80 0.82 17.46 -12.99
N THR A 81 1.94 17.35 -13.71
CA THR A 81 2.68 16.09 -13.85
C THR A 81 3.10 15.53 -12.51
N MET A 82 3.60 16.39 -11.60
CA MET A 82 3.98 15.98 -10.27
C MET A 82 2.77 15.52 -9.45
N ALA A 83 1.69 16.26 -9.44
CA ALA A 83 0.48 15.95 -8.67
C ALA A 83 -0.20 14.68 -9.17
N GLN A 84 -0.39 14.53 -10.47
CA GLN A 84 -1.04 13.36 -11.10
C GLN A 84 -0.26 12.05 -10.88
N SER A 85 1.03 12.13 -10.65
CA SER A 85 1.84 10.95 -10.32
C SER A 85 1.56 10.36 -8.93
N LEU A 86 0.78 11.07 -8.08
CA LEU A 86 0.35 10.65 -6.75
C LEU A 86 -1.14 10.98 -6.55
N PRO A 87 -2.04 10.21 -7.19
CA PRO A 87 -3.47 10.54 -7.26
C PRO A 87 -4.14 10.73 -5.90
N MET A 88 -3.66 10.06 -4.86
CA MET A 88 -4.18 10.18 -3.50
C MET A 88 -3.94 11.55 -2.86
N PHE A 89 -2.97 12.31 -3.38
CA PHE A 89 -2.59 13.64 -2.90
C PHE A 89 -2.64 14.71 -4.01
N GLU A 90 -3.24 14.40 -5.15
CA GLU A 90 -3.20 15.27 -6.33
C GLU A 90 -3.56 16.71 -6.02
N PHE A 91 -4.67 16.92 -5.31
CA PHE A 91 -5.15 18.26 -5.00
C PHE A 91 -4.26 18.97 -3.97
N GLU A 92 -3.89 18.29 -2.90
CA GLU A 92 -3.05 18.85 -1.84
C GLU A 92 -1.65 19.21 -2.35
N LEU A 93 -1.08 18.39 -3.24
CA LEU A 93 0.20 18.69 -3.87
C LEU A 93 0.10 19.90 -4.79
N MET A 94 -0.96 20.00 -5.61
CA MET A 94 -1.21 21.19 -6.43
C MET A 94 -1.35 22.46 -5.56
N GLN A 95 -2.18 22.42 -4.52
CA GLN A 95 -2.34 23.54 -3.61
C GLN A 95 -1.00 24.00 -3.04
N ALA A 96 -0.22 23.04 -2.52
CA ALA A 96 1.05 23.33 -1.88
C ALA A 96 2.09 23.92 -2.85
N MET A 97 2.21 23.32 -4.06
CA MET A 97 3.18 23.79 -5.06
C MET A 97 2.84 25.16 -5.65
N LEU A 98 1.54 25.46 -5.78
CA LEU A 98 1.07 26.75 -6.30
C LEU A 98 1.13 27.88 -5.26
N LEU A 99 1.38 27.55 -3.99
CA LEU A 99 1.46 28.53 -2.92
C LEU A 99 2.69 29.40 -3.02
N THR A 100 3.87 28.81 -3.22
CA THR A 100 5.15 29.51 -3.34
C THR A 100 6.13 28.82 -4.25
N LYS A 101 7.10 29.60 -4.73
CA LYS A 101 8.23 29.10 -5.52
C LYS A 101 9.08 28.08 -4.73
N GLU A 102 9.29 28.33 -3.43
CA GLU A 102 10.06 27.45 -2.56
C GLU A 102 9.41 26.08 -2.39
N ALA A 103 8.06 26.02 -2.36
CA ALA A 103 7.34 24.75 -2.33
C ALA A 103 7.54 23.97 -3.62
N ALA A 104 7.46 24.62 -4.77
CA ALA A 104 7.75 24.00 -6.06
C ALA A 104 9.23 23.55 -6.16
N GLU A 105 10.18 24.36 -5.70
CA GLU A 105 11.60 24.00 -5.65
C GLU A 105 11.87 22.79 -4.72
N LEU A 106 11.18 22.71 -3.57
CA LEU A 106 11.30 21.54 -2.69
C LEU A 106 10.72 20.28 -3.35
N ALA A 107 9.57 20.41 -4.01
CA ALA A 107 8.95 19.31 -4.74
C ALA A 107 9.87 18.74 -5.83
N HIS A 108 10.56 19.61 -6.57
CA HIS A 108 11.51 19.23 -7.60
C HIS A 108 12.81 18.62 -7.04
N SER A 109 13.36 19.25 -6.03
CA SER A 109 14.70 18.88 -5.52
C SER A 109 14.68 17.72 -4.52
N ASN A 110 13.55 17.48 -3.86
CA ASN A 110 13.33 16.37 -2.93
C ASN A 110 11.86 16.02 -2.84
N ARG A 111 11.35 15.38 -3.90
CA ARG A 111 9.95 15.03 -4.07
C ARG A 111 9.37 14.28 -2.87
N LEU A 112 10.09 13.27 -2.37
CA LEU A 112 9.60 12.46 -1.26
C LEU A 112 9.48 13.28 0.02
N LEU A 113 10.47 14.12 0.34
CA LEU A 113 10.39 15.01 1.50
C LEU A 113 9.20 15.97 1.39
N PHE A 114 8.94 16.49 0.18
CA PHE A 114 7.78 17.36 -0.06
C PHE A 114 6.46 16.63 0.17
N VAL A 115 6.28 15.43 -0.38
CA VAL A 115 5.08 14.60 -0.17
C VAL A 115 4.86 14.31 1.31
N LEU A 116 5.92 13.96 2.04
CA LEU A 116 5.84 13.71 3.49
C LEU A 116 5.47 14.98 4.27
N LEU A 117 5.98 16.14 3.85
CA LEU A 117 5.63 17.44 4.46
C LEU A 117 4.16 17.77 4.24
N VAL A 118 3.65 17.58 3.01
CA VAL A 118 2.23 17.79 2.69
C VAL A 118 1.34 16.86 3.51
N ALA A 119 1.68 15.58 3.58
CA ALA A 119 0.95 14.60 4.40
C ALA A 119 0.99 14.95 5.91
N HIS A 120 2.13 15.43 6.39
CA HIS A 120 2.28 15.90 7.78
C HIS A 120 1.42 17.13 8.05
N ALA A 121 1.45 18.11 7.17
CA ALA A 121 0.66 19.34 7.28
C ALA A 121 -0.84 19.04 7.29
N GLN A 122 -1.31 18.17 6.40
CA GLN A 122 -2.70 17.72 6.36
C GLN A 122 -3.11 17.03 7.67
N LYS A 123 -2.29 16.06 8.13
CA LYS A 123 -2.56 15.31 9.36
C LYS A 123 -2.64 16.20 10.60
N HIS A 124 -1.76 17.18 10.72
CA HIS A 124 -1.65 18.06 11.87
C HIS A 124 -2.44 19.36 11.69
N ARG A 125 -3.15 19.52 10.54
CA ARG A 125 -3.98 20.69 10.19
C ARG A 125 -3.20 22.00 10.27
N LEU A 126 -1.95 21.98 9.77
CA LEU A 126 -1.14 23.19 9.71
C LEU A 126 -1.85 24.24 8.87
N ASP A 127 -1.77 25.48 9.31
CA ASP A 127 -2.22 26.60 8.49
C ASP A 127 -1.20 26.95 7.38
N GLU A 128 -1.62 27.83 6.48
CA GLU A 128 -0.79 28.26 5.36
C GLU A 128 0.53 28.88 5.80
N ASN A 129 0.51 29.71 6.85
CA ASN A 129 1.71 30.39 7.35
C ASN A 129 2.68 29.41 8.03
N GLU A 130 2.17 28.42 8.74
CA GLU A 130 2.98 27.35 9.33
C GLU A 130 3.66 26.52 8.24
N PHE A 131 2.91 26.15 7.20
CA PHE A 131 3.46 25.42 6.06
C PHE A 131 4.54 26.24 5.34
N LEU A 132 4.29 27.51 5.05
CA LEU A 132 5.24 28.43 4.41
C LEU A 132 6.56 28.52 5.20
N ARG A 133 6.47 28.70 6.52
CA ARG A 133 7.66 28.72 7.38
C ARG A 133 8.47 27.43 7.30
N LEU A 134 7.80 26.27 7.21
CA LEU A 134 8.47 24.97 7.06
C LEU A 134 9.13 24.83 5.71
N VAL A 135 8.45 25.17 4.62
CA VAL A 135 9.00 25.07 3.25
C VAL A 135 10.25 25.94 3.10
N GLN A 136 10.26 27.13 3.71
CA GLN A 136 11.40 28.07 3.69
C GLN A 136 12.54 27.67 4.66
N SER A 137 12.31 26.68 5.52
CA SER A 137 13.28 26.27 6.50
C SER A 137 14.31 25.28 5.93
N LYS A 138 15.37 25.01 6.71
CA LYS A 138 16.33 23.95 6.38
C LYS A 138 15.62 22.60 6.29
N ARG A 139 15.97 21.77 5.31
CA ARG A 139 15.38 20.43 5.12
C ARG A 139 15.51 19.53 6.35
N THR A 140 16.58 19.67 7.12
CA THR A 140 16.76 18.98 8.40
C THR A 140 15.77 19.46 9.46
N HIS A 141 15.34 20.74 9.44
CA HIS A 141 14.31 21.24 10.32
C HIS A 141 12.93 20.68 9.97
N ILE A 142 12.61 20.52 8.69
CA ILE A 142 11.37 19.83 8.24
C ILE A 142 11.34 18.41 8.84
N LEU A 143 12.43 17.66 8.74
CA LEU A 143 12.55 16.31 9.32
C LEU A 143 12.31 16.32 10.84
N GLN A 144 12.91 17.29 11.54
CA GLN A 144 12.76 17.45 12.99
C GLN A 144 11.31 17.66 13.39
N VAL A 145 10.59 18.54 12.69
CA VAL A 145 9.16 18.83 12.95
C VAL A 145 8.31 17.57 12.70
N MET A 146 8.66 16.76 11.71
CA MET A 146 7.98 15.48 11.43
C MET A 146 8.32 14.38 12.45
N GLY A 147 9.22 14.64 13.41
CA GLY A 147 9.62 13.68 14.44
C GLY A 147 10.50 12.55 13.92
N VAL A 148 11.29 12.81 12.87
CA VAL A 148 12.29 11.88 12.32
C VAL A 148 13.71 12.41 12.52
N GLU A 149 14.73 11.56 12.30
CA GLU A 149 16.13 11.97 12.45
C GLU A 149 16.48 13.18 11.57
N ALA A 150 16.88 14.28 12.17
CA ALA A 150 17.22 15.52 11.49
C ALA A 150 18.65 15.48 10.93
N SER A 151 18.94 14.59 9.98
CA SER A 151 20.27 14.43 9.39
C SER A 151 20.32 14.74 7.90
N ASN A 152 21.47 15.31 7.45
CA ASN A 152 21.73 15.50 6.02
C ASN A 152 21.80 14.16 5.26
N SER A 153 22.15 13.07 5.95
CA SER A 153 22.15 11.74 5.37
C SER A 153 20.73 11.34 4.99
N LEU A 154 19.74 11.54 5.88
CA LEU A 154 18.35 11.22 5.60
C LEU A 154 17.78 12.13 4.49
N VAL A 155 18.09 13.42 4.48
CA VAL A 155 17.72 14.32 3.38
C VAL A 155 18.19 13.80 2.03
N LYS A 156 19.46 13.34 1.94
CA LYS A 156 20.01 12.75 0.71
C LYS A 156 19.36 11.42 0.34
N ILE A 157 19.02 10.58 1.32
CA ILE A 157 18.30 9.32 1.09
C ILE A 157 16.93 9.62 0.51
N LEU A 158 16.14 10.54 1.09
CA LEU A 158 14.83 10.90 0.58
C LEU A 158 14.88 11.50 -0.82
N ALA A 159 15.90 12.33 -1.12
CA ALA A 159 16.06 12.96 -2.43
C ALA A 159 16.28 11.95 -3.58
N ARG A 160 16.87 10.78 -3.29
CA ARG A 160 17.13 9.72 -4.27
C ARG A 160 16.12 8.58 -4.24
N THR A 161 15.12 8.65 -3.36
CA THR A 161 14.07 7.64 -3.25
C THR A 161 12.90 8.01 -4.15
N GLU A 162 12.49 7.10 -5.01
CA GLU A 162 11.28 7.27 -5.82
C GLU A 162 10.02 7.19 -4.95
N ALA A 163 9.16 8.21 -5.05
CA ALA A 163 7.92 8.31 -4.31
C ALA A 163 6.77 7.71 -5.14
N ASN A 164 6.54 6.41 -5.01
CA ASN A 164 5.49 5.67 -5.72
C ASN A 164 4.53 5.01 -4.74
N PHE A 165 3.86 5.81 -3.92
CA PHE A 165 2.81 5.35 -3.02
C PHE A 165 1.50 5.07 -3.78
N GLU A 166 0.79 4.00 -3.41
CA GLU A 166 -0.55 3.70 -3.94
C GLU A 166 -1.66 4.21 -3.00
N TYR A 167 -1.42 4.15 -1.68
CA TYR A 167 -2.41 4.49 -0.67
C TYR A 167 -1.83 5.43 0.41
N TYR A 168 -2.70 6.22 1.04
CA TYR A 168 -2.32 7.06 2.18
C TYR A 168 -1.73 6.24 3.35
N SER A 169 -2.24 5.04 3.58
CA SER A 169 -1.72 4.12 4.58
C SER A 169 -0.24 3.79 4.38
N ASP A 170 0.23 3.77 3.14
CA ASP A 170 1.62 3.48 2.79
C ASP A 170 2.54 4.63 3.22
N VAL A 171 2.10 5.87 3.04
CA VAL A 171 2.81 7.07 3.53
C VAL A 171 2.92 7.04 5.06
N VAL A 172 1.85 6.65 5.75
CA VAL A 172 1.84 6.52 7.22
C VAL A 172 2.80 5.43 7.67
N ALA A 173 2.78 4.27 7.03
CA ALA A 173 3.67 3.15 7.33
C ALA A 173 5.14 3.52 7.07
N PHE A 174 5.40 4.18 5.95
CA PHE A 174 6.71 4.70 5.58
C PHE A 174 7.25 5.69 6.63
N THR A 175 6.45 6.65 7.07
CA THR A 175 6.84 7.62 8.09
C THR A 175 7.22 6.94 9.42
N LYS A 176 6.55 5.84 9.79
CA LYS A 176 6.92 5.06 10.99
C LYS A 176 8.31 4.42 10.86
N VAL A 177 8.64 3.91 9.67
CA VAL A 177 9.97 3.32 9.40
C VAL A 177 11.07 4.37 9.49
N LEU A 178 10.84 5.59 8.97
CA LEU A 178 11.80 6.71 9.03
C LEU A 178 12.19 7.09 10.47
N ARG A 179 11.34 6.80 11.45
CA ARG A 179 11.62 7.08 12.87
C ARG A 179 12.60 6.10 13.53
N SER A 180 13.07 5.09 12.79
CA SER A 180 14.03 4.10 13.29
C SER A 180 15.40 4.27 12.60
N PRO A 181 16.37 4.97 13.23
CA PRO A 181 17.69 5.17 12.66
C PRO A 181 18.43 3.87 12.34
N GLU A 182 18.24 2.83 13.19
CA GLU A 182 18.84 1.51 12.99
C GLU A 182 18.41 0.88 11.67
N LYS A 183 17.14 1.03 11.30
CA LYS A 183 16.60 0.52 10.04
C LYS A 183 17.15 1.31 8.84
N MET A 184 17.26 2.62 9.00
CA MET A 184 17.68 3.51 7.93
C MET A 184 19.16 3.30 7.51
N GLN A 185 20.02 2.82 8.41
CA GLN A 185 21.42 2.55 8.07
C GLN A 185 21.55 1.48 6.97
N HIS A 186 20.63 0.51 6.87
CA HIS A 186 20.65 -0.51 5.83
C HIS A 186 20.43 0.05 4.42
N LEU A 187 19.78 1.20 4.29
CA LEU A 187 19.47 1.83 3.00
C LEU A 187 20.59 2.73 2.46
N ARG A 188 21.61 3.03 3.28
CA ARG A 188 22.69 3.96 2.89
C ARG A 188 23.46 3.53 1.63
N HIS A 189 23.60 2.23 1.43
CA HIS A 189 24.39 1.62 0.35
C HIS A 189 23.53 1.16 -0.84
N VAL A 190 22.21 1.24 -0.75
CA VAL A 190 21.31 0.89 -1.86
C VAL A 190 21.40 1.99 -2.92
N LYS A 191 21.75 1.61 -4.16
CA LYS A 191 22.01 2.57 -5.25
C LYS A 191 20.73 3.26 -5.72
N GLN A 192 19.70 2.47 -6.01
CA GLN A 192 18.38 2.94 -6.42
C GLN A 192 17.39 2.63 -5.30
N LEU A 193 16.78 3.66 -4.74
CA LEU A 193 15.82 3.51 -3.66
C LEU A 193 14.40 3.73 -4.19
N CYS A 194 13.47 2.87 -3.77
CA CYS A 194 12.04 3.07 -3.93
C CYS A 194 11.35 2.82 -2.59
N VAL A 195 10.09 3.23 -2.48
CA VAL A 195 9.35 3.11 -1.21
C VAL A 195 9.17 1.65 -0.76
N GLN A 196 9.17 0.69 -1.68
CA GLN A 196 9.09 -0.74 -1.36
C GLN A 196 10.29 -1.26 -0.55
N HIS A 197 11.48 -0.65 -0.67
CA HIS A 197 12.61 -1.00 0.18
C HIS A 197 12.31 -0.79 1.66
N TYR A 198 11.46 0.17 1.98
CA TYR A 198 11.08 0.48 3.36
C TYR A 198 10.11 -0.55 3.93
N ASP A 199 9.33 -1.23 3.08
CA ASP A 199 8.48 -2.35 3.53
C ASP A 199 9.32 -3.51 4.06
N LEU A 200 10.48 -3.76 3.43
CA LEU A 200 11.43 -4.79 3.89
C LEU A 200 12.00 -4.48 5.27
N LEU A 201 12.12 -3.20 5.64
CA LEU A 201 12.55 -2.77 6.96
C LEU A 201 11.50 -3.02 8.06
N GLY A 202 10.28 -3.40 7.69
CA GLY A 202 9.26 -3.92 8.62
C GLY A 202 9.58 -5.30 9.18
N LEU A 203 10.56 -6.00 8.60
CA LEU A 203 11.06 -7.29 9.09
C LEU A 203 11.87 -7.12 10.39
N GLU A 204 12.05 -8.22 11.13
CA GLU A 204 12.99 -8.26 12.24
C GLU A 204 14.42 -7.94 11.73
N PRO A 205 15.22 -7.17 12.49
CA PRO A 205 16.57 -6.77 12.05
C PRO A 205 17.46 -7.95 11.65
N ALA A 206 17.28 -9.10 12.30
CA ALA A 206 18.03 -10.32 12.00
C ALA A 206 17.72 -10.93 10.62
N LEU A 207 16.61 -10.52 10.02
CA LEU A 207 16.13 -10.96 8.70
C LEU A 207 16.40 -9.91 7.61
N VAL A 208 17.17 -8.89 7.91
CA VAL A 208 17.57 -7.85 6.96
C VAL A 208 19.02 -8.04 6.58
N TRP A 209 19.33 -8.07 5.28
CA TRP A 209 20.69 -8.17 4.74
C TRP A 209 20.79 -7.39 3.40
N PRO A 210 21.98 -7.01 2.93
CA PRO A 210 22.12 -6.21 1.71
C PRO A 210 21.44 -6.80 0.48
N GLY A 211 21.60 -8.09 0.21
CA GLY A 211 20.99 -8.76 -0.95
C GLY A 211 19.46 -8.78 -0.94
N LEU A 212 18.80 -8.62 0.23
CA LEU A 212 17.36 -8.48 0.31
C LEU A 212 16.87 -7.24 -0.45
N PHE A 213 17.61 -6.13 -0.34
CA PHE A 213 17.26 -4.88 -1.03
C PHE A 213 17.51 -4.96 -2.54
N GLU A 214 18.40 -5.84 -3.01
CA GLU A 214 18.63 -6.07 -4.43
C GLU A 214 17.46 -6.81 -5.12
N MET A 215 16.61 -7.50 -4.33
CA MET A 215 15.42 -8.20 -4.84
C MET A 215 14.30 -7.25 -5.26
N VAL A 216 14.36 -5.97 -4.85
CA VAL A 216 13.39 -4.92 -5.16
C VAL A 216 14.05 -3.85 -6.00
N ASN A 217 13.37 -3.36 -7.01
CA ASN A 217 13.81 -2.26 -7.87
C ASN A 217 12.71 -1.21 -8.05
N ALA A 218 12.99 -0.13 -8.76
CA ALA A 218 12.05 0.95 -8.99
C ALA A 218 10.75 0.54 -9.72
N GLN A 219 10.78 -0.55 -10.47
CA GLN A 219 9.61 -1.11 -11.18
C GLN A 219 8.82 -2.10 -10.31
N SER A 220 9.33 -2.43 -9.11
CA SER A 220 8.64 -3.32 -8.20
C SER A 220 7.40 -2.63 -7.64
N THR A 221 6.30 -3.37 -7.54
CA THR A 221 5.07 -2.95 -6.89
C THR A 221 5.11 -3.26 -5.39
N PHE A 222 4.22 -2.66 -4.60
CA PHE A 222 4.02 -3.04 -3.17
C PHE A 222 3.70 -4.52 -3.01
N ILE A 223 2.98 -5.10 -3.99
CA ILE A 223 2.68 -6.53 -4.01
C ILE A 223 3.99 -7.33 -4.03
N THR A 224 4.97 -6.94 -4.83
CA THR A 224 6.27 -7.62 -4.90
C THR A 224 7.01 -7.62 -3.56
N ALA A 225 7.09 -6.49 -2.88
CA ALA A 225 7.73 -6.40 -1.56
C ALA A 225 7.00 -7.27 -0.52
N ARG A 226 5.69 -7.25 -0.49
CA ARG A 226 4.87 -8.13 0.38
C ARG A 226 5.08 -9.60 0.07
N GLN A 227 5.18 -9.97 -1.22
CA GLN A 227 5.48 -11.34 -1.63
C GLN A 227 6.85 -11.79 -1.14
N ILE A 228 7.88 -10.94 -1.22
CA ILE A 228 9.23 -11.24 -0.70
C ILE A 228 9.18 -11.49 0.80
N VAL A 229 8.51 -10.60 1.55
CA VAL A 229 8.37 -10.74 3.01
C VAL A 229 7.66 -12.03 3.38
N ARG A 230 6.61 -12.38 2.65
CA ARG A 230 5.85 -13.61 2.86
C ARG A 230 6.69 -14.84 2.55
N LEU A 231 7.27 -14.90 1.35
CA LEU A 231 8.12 -16.00 0.92
C LEU A 231 9.31 -16.23 1.86
N LEU A 232 9.88 -15.14 2.40
CA LEU A 232 10.93 -15.20 3.41
C LEU A 232 10.44 -15.87 4.70
N ARG A 233 9.26 -15.47 5.20
CA ARG A 233 8.66 -16.06 6.41
C ARG A 233 8.33 -17.54 6.20
N ASP A 234 7.74 -17.87 5.06
CA ASP A 234 7.41 -19.25 4.70
C ASP A 234 8.67 -20.10 4.59
N SER A 235 9.73 -19.58 3.97
CA SER A 235 11.03 -20.27 3.91
C SER A 235 11.58 -20.59 5.32
N ILE A 236 11.47 -19.64 6.25
CA ILE A 236 11.89 -19.86 7.65
C ILE A 236 11.04 -20.94 8.32
N GLN A 237 9.74 -20.93 8.10
CA GLN A 237 8.83 -21.93 8.67
C GLN A 237 9.12 -23.35 8.17
N VAL A 238 9.54 -23.50 6.92
CA VAL A 238 9.93 -24.80 6.36
C VAL A 238 11.41 -25.13 6.59
N GLY A 239 12.14 -24.32 7.38
CA GLY A 239 13.48 -24.67 7.89
C GLY A 239 14.66 -23.93 7.25
N ALA A 240 14.43 -22.80 6.55
CA ALA A 240 15.53 -21.97 6.06
C ALA A 240 16.40 -21.46 7.22
N THR A 241 17.69 -21.60 7.07
CA THR A 241 18.65 -21.00 7.99
C THR A 241 19.00 -19.58 7.59
N ARG A 242 19.39 -18.74 8.56
CA ARG A 242 19.87 -17.39 8.28
C ARG A 242 21.07 -17.36 7.33
N GLY A 243 21.95 -18.37 7.43
CA GLY A 243 23.11 -18.51 6.56
C GLY A 243 22.74 -18.74 5.09
N GLN A 244 21.69 -19.54 4.83
CA GLN A 244 21.18 -19.76 3.48
C GLN A 244 20.55 -18.45 2.93
N LEU A 245 19.68 -17.81 3.71
CA LEU A 245 18.99 -16.59 3.29
C LEU A 245 19.96 -15.45 2.96
N ARG A 246 20.97 -15.20 3.78
CA ARG A 246 21.94 -14.12 3.58
C ARG A 246 22.80 -14.23 2.32
N ARG A 247 22.83 -15.39 1.68
CA ARG A 247 23.53 -15.62 0.40
C ARG A 247 22.70 -15.24 -0.82
N LEU A 248 21.41 -14.96 -0.62
CA LEU A 248 20.46 -14.66 -1.69
C LEU A 248 20.40 -13.15 -1.97
N ASN A 249 20.34 -12.80 -3.24
CA ASN A 249 20.16 -11.41 -3.71
C ASN A 249 19.14 -11.31 -4.87
N THR A 250 18.43 -12.39 -5.17
CA THR A 250 17.37 -12.41 -6.19
C THR A 250 16.11 -13.08 -5.67
N LEU A 251 14.97 -12.61 -6.14
CA LEU A 251 13.68 -13.23 -5.84
C LEU A 251 13.59 -14.68 -6.37
N ALA A 252 14.18 -14.93 -7.54
CA ALA A 252 14.24 -16.28 -8.11
C ALA A 252 15.02 -17.25 -7.20
N GLY A 253 16.16 -16.80 -6.64
CA GLY A 253 16.93 -17.58 -5.68
C GLY A 253 16.17 -17.86 -4.38
N LEU A 254 15.42 -16.87 -3.87
CA LEU A 254 14.56 -17.07 -2.70
C LEU A 254 13.44 -18.07 -2.96
N ARG A 255 12.81 -18.01 -4.15
CA ARG A 255 11.80 -19.01 -4.56
C ARG A 255 12.38 -20.40 -4.66
N ALA A 256 13.52 -20.55 -5.33
CA ALA A 256 14.18 -21.85 -5.47
C ALA A 256 14.53 -22.48 -4.11
N LEU A 257 15.07 -21.68 -3.17
CA LEU A 257 15.32 -22.15 -1.81
C LEU A 257 14.04 -22.58 -1.09
N HIS A 258 12.98 -21.77 -1.19
CA HIS A 258 11.69 -22.09 -0.59
C HIS A 258 11.15 -23.42 -1.12
N ASP A 259 11.13 -23.60 -2.45
CA ASP A 259 10.58 -24.79 -3.10
C ASP A 259 11.38 -26.04 -2.71
N GLU A 260 12.72 -25.98 -2.66
CA GLU A 260 13.57 -27.05 -2.17
C GLU A 260 13.22 -27.45 -0.73
N LEU A 261 13.06 -26.45 0.15
CA LEU A 261 12.73 -26.67 1.55
C LEU A 261 11.32 -27.24 1.73
N VAL A 262 10.35 -26.79 0.92
CA VAL A 262 8.98 -27.34 0.91
C VAL A 262 9.01 -28.82 0.56
N VAL A 263 9.76 -29.21 -0.48
CA VAL A 263 9.93 -30.64 -0.85
C VAL A 263 10.47 -31.45 0.34
N ARG A 264 11.56 -30.98 0.96
CA ARG A 264 12.13 -31.62 2.15
C ARG A 264 11.15 -31.68 3.32
N PHE A 265 10.46 -30.57 3.60
CA PHE A 265 9.46 -30.50 4.67
C PHE A 265 8.33 -31.51 4.44
N ASN A 266 7.88 -31.69 3.21
CA ASN A 266 6.80 -32.61 2.86
C ASN A 266 7.22 -34.09 2.82
N GLN A 267 8.53 -34.38 2.78
CA GLN A 267 9.07 -35.76 2.83
C GLN A 267 9.14 -36.34 4.25
N PHE A 268 8.97 -35.54 5.32
CA PHE A 268 8.99 -36.06 6.68
C PHE A 268 7.78 -36.95 6.98
N ASP A 269 7.97 -37.87 7.95
CA ASP A 269 6.89 -38.75 8.43
C ASP A 269 5.69 -37.92 8.90
N ARG A 270 4.59 -38.01 8.15
CA ARG A 270 3.35 -37.31 8.40
C ARG A 270 2.73 -37.71 9.73
N THR A 271 2.78 -38.98 10.10
CA THR A 271 2.22 -39.50 11.35
C THR A 271 2.89 -38.85 12.54
N GLN A 272 4.21 -38.72 12.54
CA GLN A 272 4.97 -38.08 13.61
C GLN A 272 4.66 -36.58 13.70
N LYS A 273 4.50 -35.90 12.57
CA LYS A 273 4.09 -34.46 12.56
C LYS A 273 2.68 -34.27 13.08
N VAL A 274 1.72 -35.10 12.70
CA VAL A 274 0.33 -35.04 13.22
C VAL A 274 0.36 -35.19 14.74
N ALA A 275 1.04 -36.18 15.26
CA ALA A 275 1.15 -36.38 16.71
C ALA A 275 1.82 -35.17 17.41
N THR A 276 2.80 -34.57 16.77
CA THR A 276 3.46 -33.35 17.28
C THR A 276 2.51 -32.16 17.32
N TYR A 277 1.75 -31.92 16.25
CA TYR A 277 0.79 -30.81 16.18
C TYR A 277 -0.35 -31.00 17.19
N GLN A 278 -0.84 -32.24 17.32
CA GLN A 278 -1.87 -32.57 18.30
C GLN A 278 -1.39 -32.36 19.75
N ARG A 279 -0.14 -32.71 20.06
CA ARG A 279 0.46 -32.45 21.37
C ARG A 279 0.66 -30.97 21.65
N LEU A 280 1.06 -30.17 20.64
CA LEU A 280 1.35 -28.74 20.80
C LEU A 280 0.09 -27.88 20.82
N HIS A 281 -0.94 -28.26 20.09
CA HIS A 281 -2.09 -27.40 19.80
C HIS A 281 -3.45 -28.04 20.15
N GLY A 282 -3.48 -29.30 20.52
CA GLY A 282 -4.72 -30.05 20.72
C GLY A 282 -5.43 -30.41 19.42
N ASN A 283 -6.74 -30.46 19.46
CA ASN A 283 -7.56 -30.77 18.29
C ASN A 283 -7.48 -29.67 17.22
N TYR A 284 -7.64 -30.07 15.97
CA TYR A 284 -7.80 -29.11 14.86
C TYR A 284 -9.02 -28.23 15.10
N PRO A 285 -8.93 -26.91 14.93
CA PRO A 285 -10.05 -26.02 15.22
C PRO A 285 -11.20 -26.23 14.20
N ASN A 286 -12.42 -25.97 14.64
CA ASN A 286 -13.58 -25.95 13.74
C ASN A 286 -13.46 -24.84 12.71
N PRO A 287 -13.90 -25.08 11.45
CA PRO A 287 -13.89 -24.09 10.41
C PRO A 287 -14.73 -22.86 10.79
N PRO A 288 -14.24 -21.65 10.52
CA PRO A 288 -14.99 -20.43 10.84
C PRO A 288 -16.15 -20.17 9.87
N LEU A 289 -16.08 -20.69 8.65
CA LEU A 289 -17.10 -20.56 7.63
C LEU A 289 -17.49 -21.96 7.13
N GLU A 290 -18.77 -22.17 6.88
CA GLU A 290 -19.26 -23.43 6.33
C GLU A 290 -18.77 -23.61 4.89
N GLY A 291 -18.35 -24.84 4.58
CA GLY A 291 -17.96 -25.23 3.24
C GLY A 291 -19.13 -25.44 2.30
N THR A 292 -18.80 -25.78 1.06
CA THR A 292 -19.73 -26.28 0.02
C THR A 292 -19.18 -27.58 -0.56
N GLU A 293 -19.85 -28.14 -1.56
CA GLU A 293 -19.30 -29.28 -2.31
C GLU A 293 -17.96 -28.94 -2.98
N GLN A 294 -17.82 -27.70 -3.45
CA GLN A 294 -16.62 -27.22 -4.14
C GLN A 294 -15.58 -26.60 -3.22
N ILE A 295 -15.96 -26.06 -2.07
CA ILE A 295 -15.03 -25.40 -1.12
C ILE A 295 -15.14 -26.12 0.23
N GLN A 296 -14.19 -26.99 0.50
CA GLN A 296 -14.20 -27.88 1.66
C GLN A 296 -13.18 -27.45 2.71
N PRO A 297 -13.59 -27.23 3.98
CA PRO A 297 -12.66 -26.96 5.04
C PRO A 297 -11.76 -28.17 5.32
N LEU A 298 -10.49 -27.89 5.67
CA LEU A 298 -9.65 -28.96 6.25
C LEU A 298 -10.16 -29.24 7.67
N ALA A 299 -10.23 -30.51 8.02
CA ALA A 299 -10.85 -30.95 9.30
C ALA A 299 -9.82 -31.53 10.31
N SER A 300 -8.56 -31.70 9.90
CA SER A 300 -7.56 -32.34 10.76
C SER A 300 -6.14 -31.84 10.47
N TRP A 301 -5.23 -32.04 11.41
CA TRP A 301 -3.79 -31.84 11.19
C TRP A 301 -3.23 -32.72 10.07
N ASN A 302 -3.83 -33.90 9.89
CA ASN A 302 -3.48 -34.76 8.77
C ASN A 302 -3.87 -34.15 7.43
N ASP A 303 -5.08 -33.58 7.34
CA ASP A 303 -5.54 -32.90 6.10
C ASP A 303 -4.64 -31.73 5.74
N LEU A 304 -4.20 -30.95 6.75
CA LEU A 304 -3.31 -29.81 6.54
C LEU A 304 -1.97 -30.23 5.93
N LEU A 305 -1.37 -31.32 6.46
CA LEU A 305 -0.12 -31.86 5.94
C LEU A 305 -0.31 -32.53 4.57
N GLU A 306 -1.41 -33.26 4.39
CA GLU A 306 -1.74 -33.90 3.12
C GLU A 306 -1.95 -32.88 2.00
N GLU A 307 -2.60 -31.77 2.30
CA GLU A 307 -2.81 -30.67 1.35
C GLU A 307 -1.46 -30.09 0.89
N GLY A 308 -0.54 -29.81 1.82
CA GLY A 308 0.79 -29.34 1.49
C GLY A 308 1.58 -30.33 0.61
N GLN A 309 1.46 -31.63 0.89
CA GLN A 309 2.10 -32.67 0.07
C GLN A 309 1.49 -32.75 -1.33
N LYS A 310 0.14 -32.81 -1.43
CA LYS A 310 -0.57 -32.96 -2.72
C LYS A 310 -0.40 -31.74 -3.62
N MET A 311 -0.37 -30.56 -3.03
CA MET A 311 -0.30 -29.30 -3.77
C MET A 311 1.13 -28.76 -3.92
N HIS A 312 2.11 -29.43 -3.34
CA HIS A 312 3.53 -29.03 -3.36
C HIS A 312 3.76 -27.59 -2.90
N HIS A 313 3.15 -27.22 -1.77
CA HIS A 313 3.38 -25.91 -1.15
C HIS A 313 3.47 -26.01 0.38
N CYS A 314 3.78 -24.85 1.02
CA CYS A 314 4.15 -24.82 2.45
C CYS A 314 2.98 -24.86 3.43
N VAL A 315 1.73 -25.02 2.97
CA VAL A 315 0.54 -24.93 3.85
C VAL A 315 0.59 -25.89 5.04
N GLY A 316 1.24 -27.04 4.91
CA GLY A 316 1.48 -27.97 6.02
C GLY A 316 2.24 -27.38 7.20
N SER A 317 2.97 -26.29 7.00
CA SER A 317 3.72 -25.58 8.06
C SER A 317 2.87 -24.57 8.84
N TYR A 318 1.64 -24.27 8.43
CA TYR A 318 0.78 -23.22 9.00
C TYR A 318 0.05 -23.62 10.29
N HIS A 319 0.47 -24.74 10.91
CA HIS A 319 -0.18 -25.29 12.11
C HIS A 319 -0.37 -24.28 13.25
N ARG A 320 0.57 -23.34 13.46
CA ARG A 320 0.48 -22.33 14.51
C ARG A 320 -0.57 -21.27 14.21
N GLN A 321 -0.65 -20.82 12.96
CA GLN A 321 -1.62 -19.83 12.51
C GLN A 321 -3.04 -20.40 12.56
N VAL A 322 -3.20 -21.68 12.15
CA VAL A 322 -4.48 -22.39 12.24
C VAL A 322 -4.89 -22.59 13.70
N ALA A 323 -3.97 -23.09 14.54
CA ALA A 323 -4.24 -23.30 15.97
C ALA A 323 -4.68 -22.02 16.69
N SER A 324 -4.06 -20.89 16.37
CA SER A 324 -4.40 -19.58 16.94
C SER A 324 -5.64 -18.93 16.30
N ARG A 325 -6.32 -19.60 15.36
CA ARG A 325 -7.48 -19.10 14.61
C ARG A 325 -7.19 -17.78 13.88
N ARG A 326 -5.94 -17.51 13.58
CA ARG A 326 -5.52 -16.36 12.79
C ARG A 326 -5.76 -16.59 11.30
N LEU A 327 -5.63 -17.85 10.87
CA LEU A 327 -5.77 -18.28 9.48
C LEU A 327 -6.51 -19.62 9.46
N PHE A 328 -7.27 -19.90 8.39
CA PHE A 328 -7.91 -21.19 8.16
C PHE A 328 -7.78 -21.62 6.70
N ILE A 329 -7.73 -22.94 6.47
CA ILE A 329 -7.44 -23.52 5.14
C ILE A 329 -8.63 -24.31 4.64
N TYR A 330 -8.91 -24.15 3.35
CA TYR A 330 -9.93 -24.89 2.59
C TYR A 330 -9.31 -25.49 1.32
N ARG A 331 -9.90 -26.57 0.84
CA ARG A 331 -9.69 -27.11 -0.51
C ARG A 331 -10.75 -26.53 -1.43
N VAL A 332 -10.35 -26.13 -2.62
CA VAL A 332 -11.27 -25.78 -3.70
C VAL A 332 -11.22 -26.91 -4.74
N MET A 333 -12.38 -27.50 -5.03
CA MET A 333 -12.55 -28.66 -5.88
C MET A 333 -13.47 -28.31 -7.05
N GLY A 334 -13.12 -27.26 -7.80
CA GLY A 334 -13.85 -26.80 -8.99
C GLY A 334 -13.21 -27.31 -10.29
N ASN A 335 -13.16 -26.45 -11.30
CA ASN A 335 -12.51 -26.73 -12.59
C ASN A 335 -11.02 -27.03 -12.44
N GLU A 336 -10.42 -26.50 -11.41
CA GLU A 336 -9.06 -26.76 -10.97
C GLU A 336 -9.00 -27.00 -9.45
N ARG A 337 -8.01 -27.77 -9.01
CA ARG A 337 -7.79 -27.97 -7.58
C ARG A 337 -6.93 -26.83 -7.04
N LEU A 338 -7.43 -26.13 -6.01
CA LEU A 338 -6.72 -25.04 -5.36
C LEU A 338 -6.73 -25.22 -3.83
N THR A 339 -5.78 -24.59 -3.19
CA THR A 339 -5.76 -24.38 -1.74
C THR A 339 -6.09 -22.92 -1.45
N LEU A 340 -7.12 -22.71 -0.66
CA LEU A 340 -7.59 -21.41 -0.20
C LEU A 340 -7.16 -21.20 1.25
N SER A 341 -6.52 -20.09 1.54
CA SER A 341 -6.36 -19.58 2.91
C SER A 341 -7.20 -18.34 3.14
N ILE A 342 -7.88 -18.29 4.29
CA ILE A 342 -8.58 -17.10 4.77
C ILE A 342 -7.95 -16.62 6.06
N ILE A 343 -7.90 -15.30 6.24
CA ILE A 343 -7.30 -14.66 7.42
C ILE A 343 -8.35 -13.91 8.23
N ASN A 344 -8.23 -14.01 9.56
CA ASN A 344 -9.07 -13.27 10.49
C ASN A 344 -8.59 -11.82 10.61
N THR A 345 -9.48 -10.87 10.31
CA THR A 345 -9.24 -9.42 10.38
C THR A 345 -10.26 -8.76 11.32
N PRO A 346 -10.04 -7.52 11.78
CA PRO A 346 -11.07 -6.78 12.53
C PRO A 346 -12.41 -6.63 11.79
N GLN A 347 -12.42 -6.77 10.46
CA GLN A 347 -13.60 -6.70 9.60
C GLN A 347 -14.16 -8.08 9.22
N GLY A 348 -13.72 -9.14 9.88
CA GLY A 348 -14.11 -10.53 9.61
C GLY A 348 -13.09 -11.32 8.80
N TRP A 349 -13.49 -12.49 8.32
CA TRP A 349 -12.65 -13.38 7.54
C TRP A 349 -12.50 -12.87 6.11
N ARG A 350 -11.27 -12.83 5.60
CA ARG A 350 -10.97 -12.36 4.25
C ARG A 350 -10.06 -13.34 3.52
N LEU A 351 -10.13 -13.30 2.19
CA LEU A 351 -9.17 -14.00 1.33
C LEU A 351 -7.75 -13.56 1.70
N ASP A 352 -6.89 -14.52 2.00
CA ASP A 352 -5.47 -14.32 2.18
C ASP A 352 -4.69 -14.81 0.95
N GLU A 353 -4.89 -16.08 0.56
CA GLU A 353 -4.35 -16.66 -0.67
C GLU A 353 -5.26 -17.70 -1.30
N LEU A 354 -5.15 -17.78 -2.63
CA LEU A 354 -5.70 -18.86 -3.45
C LEU A 354 -4.59 -19.34 -4.38
N ARG A 355 -4.19 -20.60 -4.26
CA ARG A 355 -3.06 -21.17 -5.00
C ARG A 355 -3.37 -22.57 -5.50
N GLY A 356 -2.90 -22.83 -6.73
CA GLY A 356 -2.86 -24.14 -7.33
C GLY A 356 -1.58 -24.92 -7.03
N TYR A 357 -1.41 -26.04 -7.70
CA TYR A 357 -0.22 -26.88 -7.61
C TYR A 357 1.07 -26.06 -7.82
N CYS A 358 2.09 -26.29 -6.98
CA CYS A 358 3.35 -25.54 -6.97
C CYS A 358 3.17 -24.02 -6.91
N ASN A 359 2.19 -23.54 -6.16
CA ASN A 359 1.84 -22.12 -6.01
C ASN A 359 1.40 -21.42 -7.32
N ALA A 360 0.89 -22.18 -8.29
CA ALA A 360 0.31 -21.63 -9.51
C ALA A 360 -0.82 -20.62 -9.18
N LEU A 361 -0.97 -19.62 -10.03
CA LEU A 361 -2.06 -18.67 -9.90
C LEU A 361 -3.40 -19.33 -10.30
N PRO A 362 -4.50 -19.01 -9.62
CA PRO A 362 -5.82 -19.49 -9.99
C PRO A 362 -6.29 -18.87 -11.30
N SER A 363 -7.26 -19.53 -11.95
CA SER A 363 -8.03 -18.91 -13.03
C SER A 363 -8.92 -17.78 -12.49
N TYR A 364 -9.39 -16.94 -13.42
CA TYR A 364 -10.36 -15.89 -13.08
C TYR A 364 -11.66 -16.48 -12.51
N GLU A 365 -12.18 -17.53 -13.14
CA GLU A 365 -13.40 -18.21 -12.73
C GLU A 365 -13.32 -18.79 -11.31
N SER A 366 -12.18 -19.41 -10.99
CA SER A 366 -11.95 -19.95 -9.64
C SER A 366 -11.80 -18.85 -8.59
N SER A 367 -11.25 -17.71 -8.97
CA SER A 367 -11.16 -16.55 -8.11
C SER A 367 -12.54 -15.95 -7.82
N GLU A 368 -13.40 -15.80 -8.83
CA GLU A 368 -14.78 -15.35 -8.67
C GLU A 368 -15.59 -16.29 -7.77
N LEU A 369 -15.49 -17.61 -7.98
CA LEU A 369 -16.15 -18.62 -7.14
C LEU A 369 -15.83 -18.44 -5.65
N VAL A 370 -14.56 -18.22 -5.32
CA VAL A 370 -14.11 -18.02 -3.94
C VAL A 370 -14.58 -16.68 -3.37
N GLU A 371 -14.53 -15.62 -4.16
CA GLU A 371 -14.99 -14.29 -3.74
C GLU A 371 -16.51 -14.27 -3.48
N GLU A 372 -17.30 -14.95 -4.34
CA GLU A 372 -18.73 -15.11 -4.16
C GLU A 372 -19.05 -15.91 -2.89
N TRP A 373 -18.39 -17.07 -2.70
CA TRP A 373 -18.51 -17.87 -1.49
C TRP A 373 -18.19 -17.09 -0.22
N LEU A 374 -17.14 -16.26 -0.22
CA LEU A 374 -16.79 -15.41 0.93
C LEU A 374 -17.84 -14.32 1.17
N ARG A 375 -18.37 -13.71 0.13
CA ARG A 375 -19.40 -12.66 0.22
C ARG A 375 -20.68 -13.18 0.85
N GLU A 376 -21.14 -14.35 0.43
CA GLU A 376 -22.37 -14.98 0.95
C GLU A 376 -22.30 -15.35 2.43
N ARG A 377 -21.11 -15.52 3.01
CA ARG A 377 -20.90 -16.00 4.39
C ARG A 377 -20.43 -14.94 5.37
N GLN A 378 -20.33 -13.72 4.93
CA GLN A 378 -19.95 -12.57 5.77
C GLN A 378 -21.16 -11.74 6.27
N TRP A 379 -22.39 -12.17 5.95
CA TRP A 379 -23.63 -11.51 6.37
C TRP A 379 -24.30 -12.25 7.53
#